data_1477fb487b95b6437640e329f020ae34
#
_entry.id   1477fb487b95b6437640e329f020ae34
#
_cell.length_a   1.000
_cell.length_b   1.000
_cell.length_c   1.000
_cell.angle_alpha   90.00
_cell.angle_beta   90.00
_cell.angle_gamma   90.00
#
_symmetry.space_group_name_H-M   'P 1'
#
loop_
_entity.id
_entity.type
_entity.pdbx_description
1 polymer ?
#
loop_
_entity_poly.entity_id
_entity_poly.type
_entity_poly.pdbx_seq_one_letter_code
_entity_poly.pdbx_strand_id
1 'polypeptide(L)'
;MTYSQHPTVPIKNIVAVLNGDMIGRNNIDSATFLGMFSPHKNSTELVNMALTANNEGPKFKLDTEWDKTTHVEGWYFRSDHLPYARLGIPSIMYTTLLHPDYHTPQDNAENINYPKLKKMADWMYRTGWKVANAEKRPTTDVGFKLER
;
A
#
# COMPACT_ATOMS: atom_id res chain seq x y z
N MET A 1 -4.54 -20.39 3.42
CA MET A 1 -5.73 -20.12 2.59
C MET A 1 -6.00 -18.63 2.68
N THR A 2 -5.93 -17.91 1.59
CA THR A 2 -6.08 -16.44 1.59
C THR A 2 -7.54 -16.05 1.37
N TYR A 3 -7.95 -14.90 1.91
CA TYR A 3 -9.29 -14.33 1.67
C TYR A 3 -9.60 -14.20 0.17
N SER A 4 -8.61 -13.89 -0.65
CA SER A 4 -8.76 -13.80 -2.12
C SER A 4 -9.21 -15.11 -2.80
N GLN A 5 -8.95 -16.26 -2.17
CA GLN A 5 -9.40 -17.58 -2.68
C GLN A 5 -10.81 -17.94 -2.16
N HIS A 6 -11.19 -17.43 -0.99
CA HIS A 6 -12.48 -17.71 -0.34
C HIS A 6 -13.08 -16.42 0.23
N PRO A 7 -13.39 -15.43 -0.62
CA PRO A 7 -13.89 -14.15 -0.16
C PRO A 7 -15.32 -14.29 0.38
N THR A 8 -15.62 -13.53 1.43
CA THR A 8 -16.98 -13.44 1.99
C THR A 8 -17.93 -12.60 1.13
N VAL A 9 -17.38 -11.83 0.20
CA VAL A 9 -18.12 -11.08 -0.83
C VAL A 9 -17.61 -11.45 -2.21
N PRO A 10 -18.42 -11.36 -3.27
CA PRO A 10 -17.95 -11.62 -4.64
C PRO A 10 -16.71 -10.76 -4.97
N ILE A 11 -15.69 -11.35 -5.57
CA ILE A 11 -14.43 -10.66 -5.96
C ILE A 11 -14.72 -9.38 -6.76
N LYS A 12 -15.69 -9.41 -7.66
CA LYS A 12 -16.10 -8.25 -8.46
C LYS A 12 -16.59 -7.06 -7.64
N ASN A 13 -16.97 -7.28 -6.37
CA ASN A 13 -17.42 -6.24 -5.46
C ASN A 13 -16.27 -5.62 -4.65
N ILE A 14 -15.06 -6.19 -4.72
CA ILE A 14 -13.86 -5.61 -4.12
C ILE A 14 -13.36 -4.52 -5.06
N VAL A 15 -13.40 -3.28 -4.60
CA VAL A 15 -13.10 -2.09 -5.42
C VAL A 15 -11.62 -1.79 -5.45
N ALA A 16 -10.96 -1.88 -4.29
CA ALA A 16 -9.54 -1.65 -4.13
C ALA A 16 -9.02 -2.35 -2.87
N VAL A 17 -7.73 -2.55 -2.79
CA VAL A 17 -7.03 -3.05 -1.60
C VAL A 17 -5.98 -2.04 -1.16
N LEU A 18 -6.14 -1.56 0.06
CA LEU A 18 -5.22 -0.65 0.75
C LEU A 18 -4.57 -1.44 1.88
N ASN A 19 -3.46 -2.10 1.57
CA ASN A 19 -2.73 -2.91 2.54
C ASN A 19 -1.78 -2.04 3.36
N GLY A 20 -1.79 -2.18 4.67
CA GLY A 20 -0.87 -1.51 5.59
C GLY A 20 0.05 -2.53 6.23
N ASP A 21 1.33 -2.48 5.90
CA ASP A 21 2.34 -3.40 6.41
C ASP A 21 3.56 -2.62 6.91
N MET A 22 3.93 -2.83 8.19
CA MET A 22 5.02 -2.12 8.85
C MET A 22 4.83 -0.59 8.84
N ILE A 23 3.76 -0.11 9.44
CA ILE A 23 3.33 1.30 9.36
C ILE A 23 3.67 2.16 10.59
N GLY A 24 4.48 1.67 11.54
CA GLY A 24 4.71 2.29 12.84
C GLY A 24 6.16 2.61 13.18
N ARG A 25 7.10 2.54 12.25
CA ARG A 25 8.54 2.71 12.57
C ARG A 25 9.21 3.75 11.68
N ASN A 26 10.50 4.00 11.92
CA ASN A 26 11.38 4.91 11.17
C ASN A 26 11.01 6.41 11.28
N ASN A 27 11.58 7.25 10.41
CA ASN A 27 11.44 8.69 10.43
C ASN A 27 9.98 9.11 10.28
N ILE A 28 9.51 10.01 11.18
CA ILE A 28 8.11 10.46 11.24
C ILE A 28 7.61 11.15 9.96
N ASP A 29 8.50 11.72 9.17
CA ASP A 29 8.14 12.49 7.97
C ASP A 29 8.35 11.74 6.66
N SER A 30 8.84 10.48 6.73
CA SER A 30 9.11 9.66 5.55
C SER A 30 8.28 8.37 5.57
N ALA A 31 7.67 8.05 4.45
CA ALA A 31 6.94 6.80 4.23
C ALA A 31 6.82 6.54 2.72
N THR A 32 6.20 5.44 2.33
CA THR A 32 5.88 5.16 0.94
C THR A 32 4.65 4.28 0.81
N PHE A 33 4.24 4.04 -0.41
CA PHE A 33 3.46 2.86 -0.78
C PHE A 33 4.08 2.18 -2.01
N LEU A 34 3.92 0.88 -2.09
CA LEU A 34 4.39 0.08 -3.22
C LEU A 34 3.23 -0.19 -4.17
N GLY A 35 3.54 -0.29 -5.46
CA GLY A 35 2.56 -0.25 -6.54
C GLY A 35 2.40 1.15 -7.13
N MET A 36 3.40 2.04 -6.93
CA MET A 36 3.39 3.41 -7.42
C MET A 36 3.84 3.50 -8.87
N PHE A 37 4.79 2.66 -9.26
CA PHE A 37 5.41 2.68 -10.59
C PHE A 37 5.23 1.37 -11.35
N SER A 38 5.24 1.46 -12.68
CA SER A 38 5.30 0.28 -13.55
C SER A 38 6.63 -0.48 -13.33
N PRO A 39 6.61 -1.82 -13.32
CA PRO A 39 5.49 -2.72 -13.61
C PRO A 39 4.60 -3.06 -12.39
N HIS A 40 4.88 -2.55 -11.21
CA HIS A 40 4.11 -2.85 -9.99
C HIS A 40 2.76 -2.12 -9.96
N LYS A 41 2.68 -0.93 -10.56
CA LYS A 41 1.46 -0.13 -10.61
C LYS A 41 0.39 -0.83 -11.43
N ASN A 42 -0.70 -1.21 -10.77
CA ASN A 42 -1.84 -1.84 -11.42
C ASN A 42 -3.05 -0.92 -11.62
N SER A 43 -3.05 0.26 -11.01
CA SER A 43 -4.12 1.25 -11.16
C SER A 43 -3.59 2.67 -11.02
N THR A 44 -3.52 3.40 -12.11
CA THR A 44 -3.13 4.81 -12.12
C THR A 44 -4.11 5.67 -11.31
N GLU A 45 -5.40 5.35 -11.36
CA GLU A 45 -6.44 6.07 -10.61
C GLU A 45 -6.22 5.91 -9.10
N LEU A 46 -5.98 4.69 -8.61
CA LEU A 46 -5.73 4.44 -7.18
C LEU A 46 -4.44 5.12 -6.71
N VAL A 47 -3.37 5.05 -7.50
CA VAL A 47 -2.11 5.75 -7.20
C VAL A 47 -2.33 7.25 -7.06
N ASN A 48 -3.06 7.88 -7.99
CA ASN A 48 -3.37 9.31 -7.92
C ASN A 48 -4.20 9.66 -6.68
N MET A 49 -5.16 8.83 -6.29
CA MET A 49 -5.92 9.01 -5.04
C MET A 49 -5.02 8.97 -3.81
N ALA A 50 -4.07 8.04 -3.76
CA ALA A 50 -3.12 7.91 -2.64
C ALA A 50 -2.14 9.10 -2.58
N LEU A 51 -1.62 9.56 -3.71
CA LEU A 51 -0.75 10.73 -3.78
C LEU A 51 -1.49 12.00 -3.35
N THR A 52 -2.69 12.20 -3.85
CA THR A 52 -3.55 13.34 -3.47
C THR A 52 -3.86 13.29 -1.96
N ALA A 53 -4.19 12.13 -1.42
CA ALA A 53 -4.44 11.95 0.01
C ALA A 53 -3.22 12.28 0.87
N ASN A 54 -2.00 11.95 0.42
CA ASN A 54 -0.78 12.36 1.09
C ASN A 54 -0.61 13.88 1.09
N ASN A 55 -0.80 14.51 -0.06
CA ASN A 55 -0.63 15.95 -0.22
C ASN A 55 -1.64 16.77 0.59
N GLU A 56 -2.87 16.28 0.74
CA GLU A 56 -3.94 16.92 1.51
C GLU A 56 -3.85 16.60 3.02
N GLY A 57 -3.17 15.53 3.40
CA GLY A 57 -3.08 15.00 4.77
C GLY A 57 -1.68 15.07 5.36
N PRO A 58 -1.03 13.91 5.57
CA PRO A 58 0.19 13.82 6.37
C PRO A 58 1.43 14.44 5.73
N LYS A 59 1.43 14.63 4.41
CA LYS A 59 2.54 15.22 3.64
C LYS A 59 3.87 14.51 3.84
N PHE A 60 3.86 13.18 3.83
CA PHE A 60 5.09 12.40 3.88
C PHE A 60 5.98 12.70 2.67
N LYS A 61 7.29 12.79 2.93
CA LYS A 61 8.31 12.64 1.90
C LYS A 61 8.33 11.16 1.47
N LEU A 62 8.03 10.91 0.21
CA LEU A 62 7.91 9.54 -0.29
C LEU A 62 9.28 8.98 -0.64
N ASP A 63 9.61 7.83 -0.07
CA ASP A 63 10.78 7.04 -0.48
C ASP A 63 10.37 6.09 -1.61
N THR A 64 10.73 6.44 -2.83
CA THR A 64 10.33 5.72 -4.04
C THR A 64 11.30 4.61 -4.47
N GLU A 65 12.45 4.51 -3.81
CA GLU A 65 13.48 3.51 -4.17
C GLU A 65 12.98 2.08 -3.96
N TRP A 66 12.16 1.87 -2.94
CA TRP A 66 11.65 0.54 -2.56
C TRP A 66 10.64 -0.05 -3.54
N ASP A 67 10.02 0.75 -4.39
CA ASP A 67 9.10 0.28 -5.44
C ASP A 67 9.82 -0.03 -6.76
N LYS A 68 11.12 0.20 -6.85
CA LYS A 68 11.90 -0.14 -8.04
C LYS A 68 12.09 -1.64 -8.20
N THR A 69 11.98 -2.13 -9.42
CA THR A 69 12.24 -3.55 -9.74
C THR A 69 13.68 -3.98 -9.49
N THR A 70 14.59 -3.01 -9.46
CA THR A 70 16.03 -3.23 -9.17
C THR A 70 16.33 -3.29 -7.67
N HIS A 71 15.35 -3.00 -6.81
CA HIS A 71 15.56 -3.05 -5.37
C HIS A 71 15.76 -4.51 -4.93
N VAL A 72 16.88 -4.77 -4.27
CA VAL A 72 17.34 -6.14 -3.94
C VAL A 72 16.35 -6.95 -3.10
N GLU A 73 15.55 -6.28 -2.26
CA GLU A 73 14.58 -6.93 -1.39
C GLU A 73 13.31 -7.39 -2.12
N GLY A 74 13.01 -6.86 -3.31
CA GLY A 74 11.80 -7.20 -4.05
C GLY A 74 10.51 -7.02 -3.22
N TRP A 75 10.42 -5.93 -2.47
CA TRP A 75 9.49 -5.71 -1.37
C TRP A 75 8.02 -5.77 -1.80
N TYR A 76 7.72 -5.31 -3.03
CA TYR A 76 6.36 -5.37 -3.58
C TYR A 76 5.74 -6.78 -3.52
N PHE A 77 6.56 -7.83 -3.63
CA PHE A 77 6.08 -9.21 -3.67
C PHE A 77 5.93 -9.88 -2.30
N ARG A 78 6.03 -9.11 -1.19
CA ARG A 78 6.19 -9.67 0.16
C ARG A 78 5.05 -9.36 1.12
N SER A 79 3.86 -8.95 0.62
CA SER A 79 2.74 -8.61 1.50
C SER A 79 1.37 -8.98 0.90
N ASP A 80 0.31 -8.75 1.67
CA ASP A 80 -1.04 -9.26 1.44
C ASP A 80 -1.83 -8.55 0.31
N HIS A 81 -1.33 -7.46 -0.25
CA HIS A 81 -1.92 -6.84 -1.45
C HIS A 81 -1.72 -7.71 -2.71
N LEU A 82 -0.65 -8.51 -2.73
CA LEU A 82 -0.21 -9.26 -3.91
C LEU A 82 -1.25 -10.23 -4.48
N PRO A 83 -1.96 -11.06 -3.68
CA PRO A 83 -3.01 -11.94 -4.18
C PRO A 83 -4.11 -11.20 -4.94
N TYR A 84 -4.44 -9.99 -4.49
CA TYR A 84 -5.47 -9.16 -5.11
C TYR A 84 -4.97 -8.47 -6.39
N ALA A 85 -3.73 -7.98 -6.37
CA ALA A 85 -3.09 -7.44 -7.56
C ALA A 85 -3.05 -8.49 -8.70
N ARG A 86 -2.77 -9.76 -8.36
CA ARG A 86 -2.81 -10.88 -9.32
C ARG A 86 -4.20 -11.17 -9.89
N LEU A 87 -5.25 -10.85 -9.14
CA LEU A 87 -6.63 -10.95 -9.61
C LEU A 87 -7.10 -9.73 -10.41
N GLY A 88 -6.20 -8.77 -10.65
CA GLY A 88 -6.53 -7.54 -11.36
C GLY A 88 -7.39 -6.58 -10.54
N ILE A 89 -7.28 -6.61 -9.21
CA ILE A 89 -7.92 -5.64 -8.32
C ILE A 89 -6.94 -4.50 -8.03
N PRO A 90 -7.32 -3.23 -8.17
CA PRO A 90 -6.49 -2.10 -7.79
C PRO A 90 -5.94 -2.26 -6.37
N SER A 91 -4.61 -2.31 -6.22
CA SER A 91 -3.99 -2.68 -4.94
C SER A 91 -2.69 -1.92 -4.71
N ILE A 92 -2.51 -1.40 -3.50
CA ILE A 92 -1.27 -0.77 -3.05
C ILE A 92 -0.94 -1.22 -1.63
N MET A 93 0.36 -1.17 -1.28
CA MET A 93 0.87 -1.51 0.04
C MET A 93 1.54 -0.29 0.67
N TYR A 94 0.93 0.28 1.71
CA TYR A 94 1.54 1.33 2.53
C TYR A 94 2.57 0.75 3.48
N THR A 95 3.72 1.43 3.61
CA THR A 95 4.78 0.99 4.52
C THR A 95 5.64 2.16 5.00
N THR A 96 6.24 1.99 6.17
CA THR A 96 7.29 2.87 6.69
C THR A 96 8.68 2.26 6.54
N LEU A 97 8.79 1.22 5.74
CA LEU A 97 10.00 0.53 5.32
C LEU A 97 10.65 -0.34 6.41
N LEU A 98 11.73 -1.00 6.04
CA LEU A 98 12.47 -1.90 6.92
C LEU A 98 13.11 -1.14 8.09
N HIS A 99 13.14 -1.77 9.25
CA HIS A 99 13.76 -1.24 10.47
C HIS A 99 14.60 -2.33 11.16
N PRO A 100 15.54 -1.96 12.05
CA PRO A 100 16.49 -2.93 12.63
C PRO A 100 15.85 -4.07 13.42
N ASP A 101 14.68 -3.83 14.02
CA ASP A 101 13.99 -4.85 14.84
C ASP A 101 13.10 -5.79 14.02
N TYR A 102 13.03 -5.63 12.70
CA TYR A 102 12.18 -6.43 11.82
C TYR A 102 12.44 -7.93 12.01
N HIS A 103 11.36 -8.68 12.28
CA HIS A 103 11.37 -10.12 12.56
C HIS A 103 12.30 -10.54 13.72
N THR A 104 12.46 -9.68 14.72
CA THR A 104 13.21 -9.98 15.95
C THR A 104 12.32 -9.89 17.19
N PRO A 105 12.72 -10.46 18.33
CA PRO A 105 12.00 -10.31 19.60
C PRO A 105 11.96 -8.86 20.12
N GLN A 106 12.75 -7.95 19.56
CA GLN A 106 12.80 -6.53 19.92
C GLN A 106 11.71 -5.72 19.22
N ASP A 107 11.01 -6.29 18.22
CA ASP A 107 9.89 -5.60 17.57
C ASP A 107 8.63 -5.69 18.42
N ASN A 108 8.55 -4.83 19.41
CA ASN A 108 7.50 -4.78 20.40
C ASN A 108 6.76 -3.42 20.40
N ALA A 109 5.67 -3.34 21.14
CA ALA A 109 4.77 -2.20 21.14
C ALA A 109 5.41 -0.89 21.64
N GLU A 110 6.40 -0.98 22.56
CA GLU A 110 7.10 0.19 23.09
C GLU A 110 7.92 0.91 22.02
N ASN A 111 8.33 0.21 20.97
CA ASN A 111 9.12 0.75 19.87
C ASN A 111 8.27 1.38 18.75
N ILE A 112 6.95 1.33 18.85
CA ILE A 112 6.07 1.97 17.87
C ILE A 112 6.12 3.50 18.01
N ASN A 113 6.37 4.18 16.89
CA ASN A 113 6.19 5.61 16.77
C ASN A 113 4.69 5.92 16.57
N TYR A 114 3.94 6.08 17.65
CA TYR A 114 2.50 6.29 17.59
C TYR A 114 2.08 7.56 16.84
N PRO A 115 2.80 8.69 16.92
CA PRO A 115 2.55 9.86 16.06
C PRO A 115 2.65 9.52 14.57
N LYS A 116 3.65 8.72 14.17
CA LYS A 116 3.79 8.25 12.79
C LYS A 116 2.67 7.29 12.39
N LEU A 117 2.35 6.32 13.25
CA LEU A 117 1.25 5.38 13.02
C LEU A 117 -0.07 6.12 12.77
N LYS A 118 -0.34 7.19 13.56
CA LYS A 118 -1.50 8.06 13.35
C LYS A 118 -1.46 8.74 11.98
N LYS A 119 -0.32 9.27 11.55
CA LYS A 119 -0.14 9.89 10.22
C LYS A 119 -0.39 8.86 9.10
N MET A 120 0.10 7.63 9.26
CA MET A 120 -0.15 6.55 8.30
C MET A 120 -1.63 6.17 8.24
N ALA A 121 -2.29 6.04 9.38
CA ALA A 121 -3.72 5.78 9.44
C ALA A 121 -4.55 6.90 8.78
N ASP A 122 -4.19 8.17 8.99
CA ASP A 122 -4.82 9.32 8.31
C ASP A 122 -4.65 9.23 6.79
N TRP A 123 -3.47 8.88 6.31
CA TRP A 123 -3.21 8.70 4.88
C TRP A 123 -4.08 7.60 4.27
N MET A 124 -4.08 6.42 4.89
CA MET A 124 -4.87 5.28 4.43
C MET A 124 -6.37 5.59 4.48
N TYR A 125 -6.84 6.23 5.55
CA TYR A 125 -8.23 6.67 5.67
C TYR A 125 -8.64 7.63 4.55
N ARG A 126 -7.83 8.67 4.29
CA ARG A 126 -8.10 9.65 3.21
C ARG A 126 -8.13 8.98 1.84
N THR A 127 -7.22 8.03 1.58
CA THR A 127 -7.24 7.27 0.33
C THR A 127 -8.53 6.45 0.22
N GLY A 128 -8.88 5.71 1.28
CA GLY A 128 -10.12 4.93 1.32
C GLY A 128 -11.37 5.80 1.14
N TRP A 129 -11.37 6.99 1.76
CA TRP A 129 -12.45 7.96 1.58
C TRP A 129 -12.60 8.42 0.13
N LYS A 130 -11.48 8.71 -0.55
CA LYS A 130 -11.49 9.08 -1.98
C LYS A 130 -12.01 7.93 -2.85
N VAL A 131 -11.58 6.69 -2.58
CA VAL A 131 -12.08 5.51 -3.29
C VAL A 131 -13.58 5.33 -3.08
N ALA A 132 -14.05 5.43 -1.84
CA ALA A 132 -15.46 5.21 -1.49
C ALA A 132 -16.41 6.26 -2.04
N ASN A 133 -15.95 7.50 -2.24
CA ASN A 133 -16.74 8.63 -2.72
C ASN A 133 -16.46 9.00 -4.18
N ALA A 134 -15.65 8.22 -4.89
CA ALA A 134 -15.41 8.44 -6.31
C ALA A 134 -16.68 8.17 -7.14
N GLU A 135 -16.96 9.01 -8.12
CA GLU A 135 -18.09 8.78 -9.06
C GLU A 135 -17.95 7.46 -9.81
N LYS A 136 -16.70 7.08 -10.10
CA LYS A 136 -16.36 5.79 -10.72
C LYS A 136 -15.33 5.09 -9.87
N ARG A 137 -15.51 3.77 -9.70
CA ARG A 137 -14.52 2.94 -9.02
C ARG A 137 -13.18 2.96 -9.76
N PRO A 138 -12.02 2.96 -9.06
CA PRO A 138 -10.74 2.80 -9.73
C PRO A 138 -10.68 1.46 -10.47
N THR A 139 -10.04 1.45 -11.62
CA THR A 139 -9.91 0.28 -12.48
C THR A 139 -8.46 -0.14 -12.60
N THR A 140 -8.23 -1.41 -12.92
CA THR A 140 -6.91 -1.88 -13.30
C THR A 140 -6.54 -1.34 -14.66
N ASP A 141 -5.31 -0.86 -14.80
CA ASP A 141 -4.80 -0.27 -16.03
C ASP A 141 -4.80 -1.30 -17.17
N VAL A 142 -5.17 -0.86 -18.35
CA VAL A 142 -5.19 -1.72 -19.55
C VAL A 142 -3.78 -2.25 -19.82
N GLY A 143 -3.67 -3.57 -20.03
CA GLY A 143 -2.38 -4.21 -20.30
C GLY A 143 -1.54 -4.52 -19.07
N PHE A 144 -2.02 -4.22 -17.85
CA PHE A 144 -1.32 -4.61 -16.64
C PHE A 144 -1.12 -6.15 -16.61
N LYS A 145 0.12 -6.54 -16.40
CA LYS A 145 0.52 -7.93 -16.14
C LYS A 145 1.53 -7.94 -15.02
N LEU A 146 1.25 -8.70 -13.99
CA LEU A 146 2.20 -8.89 -12.90
C LEU A 146 3.14 -10.04 -13.26
N GLU A 147 4.35 -9.68 -13.65
CA GLU A 147 5.41 -10.62 -13.99
C GLU A 147 6.17 -11.00 -12.72
N ARG A 148 5.72 -12.05 -12.01
CA ARG A 148 6.47 -12.87 -11.05
C ARG A 148 5.54 -13.83 -10.30
#